data_ecac80edc6ecbf5749c22f625ca72289
#
_entry.id   ecac80edc6ecbf5749c22f625ca72289
#
_cell.length_a   1.000
_cell.length_b   1.000
_cell.length_c   1.000
_cell.angle_alpha   90.00
_cell.angle_beta   90.00
_cell.angle_gamma   90.00
#
_symmetry.space_group_name_H-M   'P 1'
#
loop_
_entity.id
_entity.type
_entity.pdbx_description
1 polymer ?
#
loop_
_entity_poly.entity_id
_entity_poly.type
_entity_poly.pdbx_seq_one_letter_code
_entity_poly.pdbx_strand_id
1 'polypeptide(L)'
;MYRAYCFDLDGTLYNGTKPQKEALQFVRNLQSKGIEPYYITNNASVVAEDVQKKLAHFGVEAPLSHIYTSAVAAAIYAKKHFPEERFLLSGEQQLTLAFEREGLHVVEEDPSVVVMGLDRSITYEKLARVALAIQNGATFISTNDDRLIPTEKGLVPGNRSFI
;
A
#
# COMPACT_ATOMS: atom_id res chain seq x y z
N MET A 1 -17.91 22.55 6.58
CA MET A 1 -17.98 21.65 5.42
C MET A 1 -16.61 20.95 5.31
N TYR A 2 -16.56 19.63 5.19
CA TYR A 2 -15.30 18.90 5.03
C TYR A 2 -14.69 19.19 3.65
N ARG A 3 -13.35 19.25 3.57
CA ARG A 3 -12.62 19.55 2.33
C ARG A 3 -12.38 18.29 1.48
N ALA A 4 -12.34 17.11 2.11
CA ALA A 4 -12.17 15.81 1.47
C ALA A 4 -12.84 14.72 2.30
N TYR A 5 -13.19 13.61 1.65
CA TYR A 5 -13.63 12.37 2.27
C TYR A 5 -12.62 11.29 1.90
N CYS A 6 -12.09 10.61 2.91
CA CYS A 6 -11.17 9.49 2.73
C CYS A 6 -11.81 8.25 3.35
N PHE A 7 -11.84 7.15 2.60
CA PHE A 7 -12.37 5.87 3.06
C PHE A 7 -11.25 4.83 3.10
N ASP A 8 -11.14 4.17 4.24
CA ASP A 8 -10.47 2.89 4.29
C ASP A 8 -11.29 1.84 3.54
N LEU A 9 -10.67 0.77 3.09
CA LEU A 9 -11.27 -0.22 2.22
C LEU A 9 -11.67 -1.49 2.97
N ASP A 10 -10.69 -2.25 3.45
CA ASP A 10 -10.93 -3.55 4.08
C ASP A 10 -11.50 -3.36 5.49
N GLY A 11 -12.69 -3.91 5.72
CA GLY A 11 -13.45 -3.70 6.97
C GLY A 11 -14.39 -2.50 6.93
N THR A 12 -14.19 -1.54 6.02
CA THR A 12 -14.98 -0.31 5.91
C THR A 12 -15.94 -0.36 4.72
N LEU A 13 -15.45 -0.50 3.49
CA LEU A 13 -16.29 -0.58 2.29
C LEU A 13 -16.63 -2.02 1.90
N TYR A 14 -15.80 -2.96 2.29
CA TYR A 14 -16.02 -4.40 2.08
C TYR A 14 -15.21 -5.24 3.08
N ASN A 15 -15.58 -6.52 3.22
CA ASN A 15 -14.82 -7.56 3.92
C ASN A 15 -14.51 -8.68 2.93
N GLY A 16 -13.27 -8.78 2.45
CA GLY A 16 -12.92 -9.70 1.37
C GLY A 16 -13.78 -9.45 0.15
N THR A 17 -14.63 -10.40 -0.23
CA THR A 17 -15.57 -10.28 -1.37
C THR A 17 -16.95 -9.73 -0.99
N LYS A 18 -17.22 -9.48 0.30
CA LYS A 18 -18.54 -9.06 0.78
C LYS A 18 -18.62 -7.54 0.91
N PRO A 19 -19.50 -6.86 0.13
CA PRO A 19 -19.66 -5.40 0.21
C PRO A 19 -20.37 -4.96 1.50
N GLN A 20 -19.94 -3.84 2.06
CA GLN A 20 -20.62 -3.13 3.14
C GLN A 20 -21.65 -2.16 2.50
N LYS A 21 -22.89 -2.63 2.39
CA LYS A 21 -23.94 -1.96 1.59
C LYS A 21 -24.19 -0.50 2.01
N GLU A 22 -24.22 -0.24 3.31
CA GLU A 22 -24.50 1.11 3.85
C GLU A 22 -23.36 2.07 3.57
N ALA A 23 -22.11 1.63 3.77
CA ALA A 23 -20.92 2.42 3.49
C ALA A 23 -20.80 2.74 1.99
N LEU A 24 -21.01 1.76 1.11
CA LEU A 24 -21.02 1.96 -0.33
C LEU A 24 -22.16 2.89 -0.78
N GLN A 25 -23.35 2.80 -0.14
CA GLN A 25 -24.43 3.73 -0.42
C GLN A 25 -24.08 5.17 -0.03
N PHE A 26 -23.38 5.33 1.09
CA PHE A 26 -22.90 6.65 1.52
C PHE A 26 -21.91 7.24 0.50
N VAL A 27 -20.97 6.44 -0.01
CA VAL A 27 -20.03 6.85 -1.08
C VAL A 27 -20.80 7.30 -2.33
N ARG A 28 -21.75 6.49 -2.82
CA ARG A 28 -22.58 6.86 -3.98
C ARG A 28 -23.37 8.16 -3.77
N ASN A 29 -23.84 8.39 -2.54
CA ASN A 29 -24.54 9.64 -2.20
C ASN A 29 -23.61 10.86 -2.20
N LEU A 30 -22.31 10.69 -1.89
CA LEU A 30 -21.31 11.75 -2.06
C LEU A 30 -21.09 12.03 -3.55
N GLN A 31 -20.88 10.98 -4.35
CA GLN A 31 -20.63 11.08 -5.78
C GLN A 31 -21.82 11.74 -6.51
N SER A 32 -23.06 11.40 -6.14
CA SER A 32 -24.26 12.05 -6.72
C SER A 32 -24.35 13.56 -6.42
N LYS A 33 -23.59 14.04 -5.44
CA LYS A 33 -23.45 15.48 -5.09
C LYS A 33 -22.20 16.11 -5.70
N GLY A 34 -21.49 15.40 -6.60
CA GLY A 34 -20.26 15.86 -7.22
C GLY A 34 -19.05 15.85 -6.29
N ILE A 35 -19.09 15.06 -5.20
CA ILE A 35 -17.97 14.91 -4.28
C ILE A 35 -17.27 13.59 -4.60
N GLU A 36 -16.02 13.67 -5.07
CA GLU A 36 -15.19 12.51 -5.37
C GLU A 36 -14.32 12.15 -4.14
N PRO A 37 -14.58 11.00 -3.47
CA PRO A 37 -13.80 10.59 -2.32
C PRO A 37 -12.41 10.04 -2.71
N TYR A 38 -11.53 9.97 -1.72
CA TYR A 38 -10.27 9.22 -1.76
C TYR A 38 -10.44 7.87 -1.09
N TYR A 39 -9.75 6.87 -1.61
CA TYR A 39 -9.76 5.49 -1.13
C TYR A 39 -8.34 5.12 -0.70
N ILE A 40 -8.20 4.74 0.56
CA ILE A 40 -6.89 4.51 1.18
C ILE A 40 -6.88 3.11 1.77
N THR A 41 -5.82 2.35 1.54
CA THR A 41 -5.62 1.04 2.15
C THR A 41 -4.17 0.86 2.60
N ASN A 42 -3.99 0.27 3.78
CA ASN A 42 -2.69 -0.18 4.27
C ASN A 42 -2.17 -1.44 3.56
N ASN A 43 -2.98 -2.04 2.67
CA ASN A 43 -2.60 -3.21 1.89
C ASN A 43 -1.62 -2.82 0.76
N ALA A 44 -0.33 -3.21 0.91
CA ALA A 44 0.71 -2.99 -0.10
C ALA A 44 0.72 -4.06 -1.20
N SER A 45 -0.08 -5.13 -1.07
CA SER A 45 -0.08 -6.27 -1.99
C SER A 45 -1.11 -6.18 -3.11
N VAL A 46 -1.80 -5.04 -3.24
CA VAL A 46 -2.77 -4.79 -4.31
C VAL A 46 -2.36 -3.58 -5.14
N VAL A 47 -2.63 -3.62 -6.44
CA VAL A 47 -2.48 -2.45 -7.31
C VAL A 47 -3.76 -1.61 -7.30
N ALA A 48 -3.63 -0.30 -7.55
CA ALA A 48 -4.76 0.62 -7.55
C ALA A 48 -5.84 0.22 -8.58
N GLU A 49 -5.42 -0.35 -9.72
CA GLU A 49 -6.31 -0.85 -10.78
C GLU A 49 -7.23 -1.98 -10.31
N ASP A 50 -6.74 -2.88 -9.45
CA ASP A 50 -7.56 -3.97 -8.91
C ASP A 50 -8.54 -3.46 -7.85
N VAL A 51 -8.11 -2.48 -7.05
CA VAL A 51 -9.01 -1.75 -6.14
C VAL A 51 -10.12 -1.05 -6.92
N GLN A 52 -9.77 -0.35 -8.01
CA GLN A 52 -10.73 0.31 -8.89
C GLN A 52 -11.77 -0.67 -9.45
N LYS A 53 -11.31 -1.79 -10.02
CA LYS A 53 -12.22 -2.84 -10.57
C LYS A 53 -13.15 -3.39 -9.49
N LYS A 54 -12.62 -3.61 -8.27
CA LYS A 54 -13.40 -4.11 -7.14
C LYS A 54 -14.46 -3.11 -6.68
N LEU A 55 -14.11 -1.82 -6.58
CA LEU A 55 -15.06 -0.77 -6.27
C LEU A 55 -16.14 -0.64 -7.35
N ALA A 56 -15.75 -0.67 -8.64
CA ALA A 56 -16.70 -0.66 -9.76
C ALA A 56 -17.67 -1.84 -9.71
N HIS A 57 -17.19 -3.06 -9.36
CA HIS A 57 -18.06 -4.22 -9.14
C HIS A 57 -19.10 -3.98 -8.03
N PHE A 58 -18.78 -3.15 -7.04
CA PHE A 58 -19.71 -2.74 -5.98
C PHE A 58 -20.53 -1.47 -6.32
N GLY A 59 -20.44 -0.99 -7.56
CA GLY A 59 -21.17 0.18 -8.06
C GLY A 59 -20.62 1.51 -7.56
N VAL A 60 -19.30 1.58 -7.34
CA VAL A 60 -18.58 2.80 -6.99
C VAL A 60 -17.49 3.06 -8.04
N GLU A 61 -17.65 4.13 -8.81
CA GLU A 61 -16.62 4.60 -9.75
C GLU A 61 -15.55 5.36 -8.98
N ALA A 62 -14.27 4.97 -9.14
CA ALA A 62 -13.16 5.60 -8.46
C ALA A 62 -12.04 5.93 -9.46
N PRO A 63 -11.64 7.20 -9.63
CA PRO A 63 -10.47 7.54 -10.42
C PRO A 63 -9.20 6.91 -9.81
N LEU A 64 -8.29 6.39 -10.62
CA LEU A 64 -7.02 5.83 -10.14
C LEU A 64 -6.21 6.82 -9.30
N SER A 65 -6.28 8.11 -9.64
CA SER A 65 -5.64 9.20 -8.90
C SER A 65 -6.21 9.42 -7.49
N HIS A 66 -7.33 8.79 -7.15
CA HIS A 66 -7.95 8.84 -5.83
C HIS A 66 -7.76 7.56 -5.01
N ILE A 67 -7.02 6.58 -5.53
CA ILE A 67 -6.76 5.30 -4.86
C ILE A 67 -5.31 5.25 -4.38
N TYR A 68 -5.11 5.16 -3.08
CA TYR A 68 -3.81 5.12 -2.43
C TYR A 68 -3.65 3.80 -1.66
N THR A 69 -2.81 2.92 -2.18
CA THR A 69 -2.29 1.78 -1.43
C THR A 69 -1.07 2.22 -0.62
N SER A 70 -0.68 1.47 0.41
CA SER A 70 0.53 1.81 1.17
C SER A 70 1.80 1.74 0.32
N ALA A 71 1.83 0.92 -0.74
CA ALA A 71 2.94 0.90 -1.71
C ALA A 71 3.02 2.22 -2.50
N VAL A 72 1.88 2.72 -3.02
CA VAL A 72 1.81 4.00 -3.74
C VAL A 72 2.18 5.17 -2.81
N ALA A 73 1.64 5.17 -1.58
CA ALA A 73 1.97 6.20 -0.59
C ALA A 73 3.47 6.22 -0.24
N ALA A 74 4.09 5.04 -0.08
CA ALA A 74 5.52 4.92 0.16
C ALA A 74 6.36 5.44 -1.01
N ALA A 75 5.99 5.14 -2.25
CA ALA A 75 6.68 5.63 -3.44
C ALA A 75 6.58 7.17 -3.58
N ILE A 76 5.39 7.75 -3.38
CA ILE A 76 5.19 9.21 -3.39
C ILE A 76 6.00 9.88 -2.27
N TYR A 77 6.01 9.30 -1.06
CA TYR A 77 6.80 9.78 0.05
C TYR A 77 8.30 9.73 -0.26
N ALA A 78 8.77 8.60 -0.80
CA ALA A 78 10.15 8.40 -1.19
C ALA A 78 10.60 9.43 -2.24
N LYS A 79 9.80 9.65 -3.28
CA LYS A 79 10.07 10.66 -4.32
C LYS A 79 10.17 12.07 -3.75
N LYS A 80 9.34 12.41 -2.79
CA LYS A 80 9.33 13.73 -2.18
C LYS A 80 10.52 13.97 -1.26
N HIS A 81 10.96 12.96 -0.52
CA HIS A 81 11.95 13.11 0.55
C HIS A 81 13.33 12.57 0.21
N PHE A 82 13.40 11.66 -0.78
CA PHE A 82 14.60 10.92 -1.17
C PHE A 82 14.72 10.79 -2.70
N PRO A 83 14.55 11.88 -3.49
CA PRO A 83 14.37 11.80 -4.95
C PRO A 83 15.58 11.20 -5.70
N GLU A 84 16.79 11.38 -5.18
CA GLU A 84 18.05 10.94 -5.81
C GLU A 84 18.66 9.70 -5.15
N GLU A 85 17.93 9.09 -4.20
CA GLU A 85 18.47 7.99 -3.41
C GLU A 85 18.28 6.64 -4.08
N ARG A 86 19.05 5.64 -3.63
CA ARG A 86 19.01 4.26 -4.12
C ARG A 86 18.20 3.40 -3.16
N PHE A 87 17.17 2.74 -3.70
CA PHE A 87 16.18 2.02 -2.90
C PHE A 87 16.36 0.51 -3.00
N LEU A 88 16.56 -0.16 -1.86
CA LEU A 88 16.36 -1.60 -1.74
C LEU A 88 14.91 -1.84 -1.32
N LEU A 89 14.17 -2.59 -2.12
CA LEU A 89 12.77 -2.92 -1.84
C LEU A 89 12.66 -4.37 -1.35
N SER A 90 11.99 -4.57 -0.23
CA SER A 90 11.59 -5.89 0.26
C SER A 90 10.08 -5.92 0.41
N GLY A 91 9.38 -6.56 -0.52
CA GLY A 91 7.93 -6.61 -0.58
C GLY A 91 7.46 -7.39 -1.79
N GLU A 92 6.16 -7.42 -2.02
CA GLU A 92 5.58 -8.01 -3.23
C GLU A 92 5.81 -7.10 -4.44
N GLN A 93 5.57 -7.61 -5.65
CA GLN A 93 5.80 -6.93 -6.93
C GLN A 93 5.14 -5.55 -7.01
N GLN A 94 4.00 -5.36 -6.36
CA GLN A 94 3.25 -4.10 -6.34
C GLN A 94 4.05 -2.94 -5.74
N LEU A 95 4.92 -3.23 -4.75
CA LEU A 95 5.83 -2.23 -4.19
C LEU A 95 6.85 -1.78 -5.25
N THR A 96 7.47 -2.72 -5.96
CA THR A 96 8.42 -2.41 -7.03
C THR A 96 7.77 -1.59 -8.14
N LEU A 97 6.58 -2.02 -8.61
CA LEU A 97 5.82 -1.29 -9.63
C LEU A 97 5.48 0.15 -9.21
N ALA A 98 5.15 0.38 -7.94
CA ALA A 98 4.86 1.74 -7.45
C ALA A 98 6.11 2.63 -7.51
N PHE A 99 7.28 2.11 -7.14
CA PHE A 99 8.56 2.83 -7.17
C PHE A 99 9.02 3.11 -8.60
N GLU A 100 8.91 2.13 -9.50
CA GLU A 100 9.23 2.27 -10.92
C GLU A 100 8.35 3.33 -11.61
N ARG A 101 7.04 3.36 -11.31
CA ARG A 101 6.11 4.37 -11.84
C ARG A 101 6.46 5.80 -11.41
N GLU A 102 7.04 5.96 -10.22
CA GLU A 102 7.54 7.24 -9.73
C GLU A 102 8.93 7.58 -10.28
N GLY A 103 9.57 6.68 -11.03
CA GLY A 103 10.91 6.87 -11.61
C GLY A 103 12.02 6.84 -10.57
N LEU A 104 11.82 6.11 -9.46
CA LEU A 104 12.79 5.96 -8.38
C LEU A 104 13.83 4.88 -8.70
N HIS A 105 15.06 5.09 -8.24
CA HIS A 105 16.19 4.20 -8.56
C HIS A 105 16.22 2.98 -7.62
N VAL A 106 15.67 1.87 -8.07
CA VAL A 106 15.66 0.60 -7.32
C VAL A 106 16.96 -0.16 -7.59
N VAL A 107 17.61 -0.65 -6.53
CA VAL A 107 18.90 -1.36 -6.57
C VAL A 107 18.89 -2.60 -5.68
N GLU A 108 19.76 -3.55 -5.99
CA GLU A 108 20.00 -4.74 -5.15
C GLU A 108 21.19 -4.56 -4.21
N GLU A 109 22.13 -3.69 -4.56
CA GLU A 109 23.38 -3.46 -3.82
C GLU A 109 23.52 -1.99 -3.46
N ASP A 110 24.19 -1.75 -2.34
CA ASP A 110 24.57 -0.41 -1.88
C ASP A 110 23.40 0.59 -1.76
N PRO A 111 22.26 0.21 -1.18
CA PRO A 111 21.14 1.11 -1.02
C PRO A 111 21.40 2.17 0.06
N SER A 112 20.85 3.37 -0.15
CA SER A 112 20.80 4.41 0.87
C SER A 112 19.46 4.46 1.61
N VAL A 113 18.41 3.84 1.02
CA VAL A 113 17.10 3.71 1.62
C VAL A 113 16.59 2.27 1.44
N VAL A 114 16.08 1.69 2.51
CA VAL A 114 15.39 0.39 2.50
C VAL A 114 13.90 0.62 2.70
N VAL A 115 13.09 0.05 1.83
CA VAL A 115 11.63 0.09 1.96
C VAL A 115 11.08 -1.32 2.10
N MET A 116 10.39 -1.58 3.21
CA MET A 116 9.84 -2.89 3.50
C MET A 116 8.32 -2.87 3.51
N GLY A 117 7.72 -3.73 2.68
CA GLY A 117 6.30 -4.03 2.63
C GLY A 117 6.05 -5.51 2.91
N LEU A 118 4.78 -5.91 2.96
CA LEU A 118 4.44 -7.32 3.09
C LEU A 118 5.06 -8.13 1.95
N ASP A 119 5.80 -9.18 2.31
CA ASP A 119 6.38 -10.16 1.39
C ASP A 119 6.04 -11.57 1.88
N ARG A 120 5.08 -12.23 1.22
CA ARG A 120 4.69 -13.61 1.54
C ARG A 120 5.73 -14.65 1.07
N SER A 121 6.72 -14.21 0.28
CA SER A 121 7.86 -14.99 -0.17
C SER A 121 9.17 -14.55 0.49
N ILE A 122 9.09 -13.97 1.68
CA ILE A 122 10.27 -13.54 2.44
C ILE A 122 11.21 -14.73 2.71
N THR A 123 12.51 -14.50 2.54
CA THR A 123 13.55 -15.48 2.86
C THR A 123 14.56 -14.91 3.84
N TYR A 124 15.36 -15.78 4.43
CA TYR A 124 16.46 -15.35 5.30
C TYR A 124 17.42 -14.40 4.58
N GLU A 125 17.74 -14.68 3.31
CA GLU A 125 18.66 -13.89 2.50
C GLU A 125 18.08 -12.48 2.24
N LYS A 126 16.78 -12.36 1.96
CA LYS A 126 16.11 -11.07 1.81
C LYS A 126 16.18 -10.26 3.11
N LEU A 127 15.85 -10.88 4.25
CA LEU A 127 15.94 -10.24 5.56
C LEU A 127 17.38 -9.85 5.92
N ALA A 128 18.35 -10.72 5.64
CA ALA A 128 19.75 -10.42 5.90
C ALA A 128 20.25 -9.21 5.09
N ARG A 129 19.87 -9.09 3.82
CA ARG A 129 20.20 -7.91 2.99
C ARG A 129 19.60 -6.63 3.58
N VAL A 130 18.32 -6.65 3.95
CA VAL A 130 17.64 -5.53 4.61
C VAL A 130 18.38 -5.14 5.89
N ALA A 131 18.65 -6.11 6.77
CA ALA A 131 19.31 -5.86 8.05
C ALA A 131 20.73 -5.29 7.88
N LEU A 132 21.51 -5.83 6.96
CA LEU A 132 22.87 -5.34 6.67
C LEU A 132 22.85 -3.93 6.08
N ALA A 133 21.93 -3.62 5.17
CA ALA A 133 21.78 -2.29 4.61
C ALA A 133 21.46 -1.26 5.71
N ILE A 134 20.53 -1.57 6.63
CA ILE A 134 20.19 -0.70 7.76
C ILE A 134 21.39 -0.53 8.71
N GLN A 135 22.13 -1.61 9.03
CA GLN A 135 23.34 -1.52 9.87
C GLN A 135 24.43 -0.68 9.22
N ASN A 136 24.50 -0.63 7.88
CA ASN A 136 25.41 0.22 7.12
C ASN A 136 24.91 1.66 6.95
N GLY A 137 23.81 2.04 7.60
CA GLY A 137 23.33 3.42 7.66
C GLY A 137 22.20 3.77 6.70
N ALA A 138 21.63 2.79 5.95
CA ALA A 138 20.48 3.07 5.11
C ALA A 138 19.26 3.49 5.94
N THR A 139 18.52 4.48 5.45
CA THR A 139 17.23 4.89 6.05
C THR A 139 16.20 3.79 5.86
N PHE A 140 15.44 3.47 6.91
CA PHE A 140 14.41 2.44 6.86
C PHE A 140 13.00 3.04 6.78
N ILE A 141 12.21 2.55 5.84
CA ILE A 141 10.79 2.89 5.64
C ILE A 141 9.97 1.61 5.66
N SER A 142 8.94 1.56 6.49
CA SER A 142 7.95 0.49 6.51
C SER A 142 6.64 0.98 5.89
N THR A 143 6.02 0.17 5.01
CA THR A 143 4.75 0.53 4.35
C THR A 143 3.55 0.40 5.27
N ASN A 144 3.61 -0.46 6.28
CA ASN A 144 2.61 -0.58 7.35
C ASN A 144 3.21 -1.22 8.61
N ASP A 145 2.49 -1.11 9.71
CA ASP A 145 2.91 -1.60 11.04
C ASP A 145 2.05 -2.79 11.53
N ASP A 146 1.39 -3.49 10.62
CA ASP A 146 0.54 -4.61 10.96
C ASP A 146 1.37 -5.82 11.43
N ARG A 147 1.15 -6.26 12.66
CA ARG A 147 1.77 -7.48 13.21
C ARG A 147 1.14 -8.73 12.62
N LEU A 148 -0.18 -8.71 12.51
CA LEU A 148 -0.98 -9.85 12.08
C LEU A 148 -2.01 -9.38 11.06
N ILE A 149 -2.30 -10.24 10.09
CA ILE A 149 -3.32 -10.02 9.06
C ILE A 149 -4.41 -11.07 9.23
N PRO A 150 -5.68 -10.67 9.37
CA PRO A 150 -6.79 -11.61 9.43
C PRO A 150 -7.02 -12.25 8.06
N THR A 151 -7.17 -13.58 8.05
CA THR A 151 -7.54 -14.37 6.88
C THR A 151 -8.70 -15.30 7.22
N GLU A 152 -9.30 -15.93 6.22
CA GLU A 152 -10.34 -16.95 6.43
C GLU A 152 -9.85 -18.17 7.24
N LYS A 153 -8.52 -18.43 7.24
CA LYS A 153 -7.87 -19.52 7.96
C LYS A 153 -7.36 -19.13 9.35
N GLY A 154 -7.46 -17.85 9.71
CA GLY A 154 -6.93 -17.31 10.96
C GLY A 154 -5.97 -16.15 10.76
N LEU A 155 -5.25 -15.79 11.83
CA LEU A 155 -4.27 -14.71 11.81
C LEU A 155 -2.93 -15.21 11.25
N VAL A 156 -2.39 -14.48 10.27
CA VAL A 156 -1.07 -14.74 9.68
C VAL A 156 -0.13 -13.56 9.93
N PRO A 157 1.20 -13.73 9.85
CA PRO A 157 2.16 -12.65 10.04
C PRO A 157 1.91 -11.48 9.08
N GLY A 158 1.87 -10.27 9.62
CA GLY A 158 1.90 -9.03 8.86
C GLY A 158 3.32 -8.51 8.68
N ASN A 159 3.47 -7.35 8.04
CA ASN A 159 4.77 -6.76 7.72
C ASN A 159 5.64 -6.56 8.99
N ARG A 160 5.08 -6.04 10.07
CA ARG A 160 5.81 -5.82 11.32
C ARG A 160 6.35 -7.10 11.98
N SER A 161 5.88 -8.27 11.60
CA SER A 161 6.43 -9.53 12.13
C SER A 161 7.84 -9.84 11.60
N PHE A 162 8.30 -9.10 10.61
CA PHE A 162 9.60 -9.27 9.96
C PHE A 162 10.57 -8.10 10.18
N ILE A 163 10.15 -7.10 10.98
CA ILE A 163 10.91 -5.86 11.26
C ILE A 163 11.53 -5.92 12.65
#